data_2c82081bf0d1b2f8515d80c5e9723392
#
_entry.id   2c82081bf0d1b2f8515d80c5e9723392
#
_cell.length_a   1.000
_cell.length_b   1.000
_cell.length_c   1.000
_cell.angle_alpha   90.00
_cell.angle_beta   90.00
_cell.angle_gamma   90.00
#
_symmetry.space_group_name_H-M   'P 1'
#
loop_
_entity.id
_entity.type
_entity.pdbx_description
1 polymer ?
#
loop_
_entity_poly.entity_id
_entity_poly.type
_entity_poly.pdbx_seq_one_letter_code
_entity_poly.pdbx_strand_id
1 'polypeptide(L)'
;MSVHQPVDPAAPLWRAAQVFRLLSWGYAVYFQASKNAELDRPVLGWVLFGVLTVWTLACGVAYLQGFGRRRGWVLAEAAMVVALMASTLLVASEQWVLANQSWPTTLWATNAVVSAAILAGPVAGMGMGLAVMATAAALKGAIAVDLVRSPTILIELSVGLAIGMAAYTARRAHAEVERAARLSAALAERERLSRHVHDGVMQVLAMVARRGREIGGETAQLAEAAGEQERALRRLLSAVDVEPDMAAAADGDLGLLLRRHATDRVSVSVPAAAVYLDPVVAAEIEAATINALTNVERHAGPGARAYVLLEDLGDEVVVSIRDDGPGIPAGRLEAAIGEGRVGVSKSIQGRLAALGGRAELTAPAGGGTEWEFTVPR
;
A
#
# COMPACT_ATOMS: atom_id res chain seq x y z
N MET A 1 27.52 8.97 -12.83
CA MET A 1 26.34 8.16 -12.47
C MET A 1 26.60 7.53 -11.11
N SER A 2 26.15 8.16 -10.03
CA SER A 2 26.23 7.58 -8.68
C SER A 2 25.15 6.51 -8.58
N VAL A 3 25.57 5.26 -8.52
CA VAL A 3 24.70 4.12 -8.22
C VAL A 3 24.12 4.35 -6.84
N HIS A 4 22.85 4.69 -6.76
CA HIS A 4 22.12 4.78 -5.51
C HIS A 4 22.13 3.37 -4.89
N GLN A 5 23.01 3.16 -3.90
CA GLN A 5 22.95 1.93 -3.10
C GLN A 5 21.61 1.94 -2.36
N PRO A 6 20.83 0.86 -2.45
CA PRO A 6 19.57 0.78 -1.73
C PRO A 6 19.85 0.96 -0.23
N VAL A 7 19.17 1.92 0.38
CA VAL A 7 19.28 2.20 1.82
C VAL A 7 18.80 0.98 2.57
N ASP A 8 19.68 0.32 3.34
CA ASP A 8 19.28 -0.79 4.21
C ASP A 8 18.38 -0.26 5.34
N PRO A 9 17.09 -0.60 5.38
CA PRO A 9 16.18 -0.11 6.40
C PRO A 9 16.54 -0.58 7.83
N ALA A 10 17.38 -1.59 7.97
CA ALA A 10 17.93 -2.06 9.24
C ALA A 10 19.24 -1.36 9.64
N ALA A 11 19.74 -0.39 8.84
CA ALA A 11 20.98 0.33 9.15
C ALA A 11 21.02 0.97 10.55
N PRO A 12 19.94 1.56 11.10
CA PRO A 12 19.92 2.05 12.48
C PRO A 12 20.15 0.96 13.51
N LEU A 13 19.57 -0.24 13.30
CA LEU A 13 19.76 -1.39 14.19
C LEU A 13 21.20 -1.90 14.17
N TRP A 14 21.85 -1.92 12.98
CA TRP A 14 23.27 -2.25 12.88
C TRP A 14 24.15 -1.27 13.66
N ARG A 15 23.81 0.03 13.67
CA ARG A 15 24.53 1.03 14.47
C ARG A 15 24.34 0.81 15.97
N ALA A 16 23.09 0.60 16.41
CA ALA A 16 22.78 0.31 17.81
C ALA A 16 23.48 -0.97 18.30
N ALA A 17 23.54 -2.00 17.45
CA ALA A 17 24.28 -3.24 17.72
C ALA A 17 25.78 -2.98 17.97
N GLN A 18 26.39 -2.00 17.29
CA GLN A 18 27.80 -1.68 17.55
C GLN A 18 28.00 -0.98 18.90
N VAL A 19 27.06 -0.20 19.38
CA VAL A 19 27.09 0.34 20.74
C VAL A 19 27.02 -0.79 21.77
N PHE A 20 26.10 -1.73 21.57
CA PHE A 20 26.02 -2.93 22.42
C PHE A 20 27.32 -3.74 22.39
N ARG A 21 27.92 -3.92 21.21
CA ARG A 21 29.20 -4.61 21.02
C ARG A 21 30.33 -3.98 21.81
N LEU A 22 30.44 -2.66 21.82
CA LEU A 22 31.44 -1.94 22.60
C LEU A 22 31.19 -2.05 24.12
N LEU A 23 29.94 -1.96 24.54
CA LEU A 23 29.58 -2.13 25.96
C LEU A 23 29.87 -3.55 26.45
N SER A 24 29.50 -4.57 25.67
CA SER A 24 29.77 -5.97 26.00
C SER A 24 31.27 -6.30 25.99
N TRP A 25 32.02 -5.67 25.09
CA TRP A 25 33.49 -5.75 25.09
C TRP A 25 34.08 -5.07 26.34
N GLY A 26 33.63 -3.87 26.71
CA GLY A 26 34.05 -3.20 27.94
C GLY A 26 33.82 -4.03 29.18
N TYR A 27 32.66 -4.71 29.27
CA TYR A 27 32.39 -5.67 30.33
C TYR A 27 33.35 -6.87 30.28
N ALA A 28 33.65 -7.40 29.09
CA ALA A 28 34.59 -8.48 28.92
C ALA A 28 36.03 -8.10 29.37
N VAL A 29 36.45 -6.83 29.12
CA VAL A 29 37.72 -6.28 29.65
C VAL A 29 37.74 -6.32 31.17
N TYR A 30 36.68 -5.80 31.81
CA TYR A 30 36.55 -5.83 33.27
C TYR A 30 36.61 -7.26 33.83
N PHE A 31 35.87 -8.17 33.21
CA PHE A 31 35.81 -9.57 33.61
C PHE A 31 37.22 -10.25 33.46
N GLN A 32 37.88 -10.02 32.31
CA GLN A 32 39.22 -10.54 32.07
C GLN A 32 40.21 -10.02 33.11
N ALA A 33 40.22 -8.73 33.38
CA ALA A 33 41.13 -8.14 34.33
C ALA A 33 40.91 -8.66 35.78
N SER A 34 39.64 -8.89 36.17
CA SER A 34 39.28 -9.32 37.51
C SER A 34 39.46 -10.84 37.73
N LYS A 35 39.28 -11.66 36.68
CA LYS A 35 39.23 -13.12 36.79
C LYS A 35 40.42 -13.84 36.17
N ASN A 36 41.27 -13.15 35.44
CA ASN A 36 42.39 -13.79 34.73
C ASN A 36 43.38 -14.50 35.65
N ALA A 37 43.60 -13.97 36.89
CA ALA A 37 44.49 -14.60 37.86
C ALA A 37 43.98 -15.95 38.41
N GLU A 38 42.66 -16.19 38.31
CA GLU A 38 42.01 -17.44 38.71
C GLU A 38 42.06 -18.52 37.61
N LEU A 39 42.53 -18.20 36.39
CA LEU A 39 42.65 -19.15 35.32
C LEU A 39 43.91 -20.01 35.46
N ASP A 40 43.82 -21.25 35.01
CA ASP A 40 44.99 -22.20 35.01
C ASP A 40 46.10 -21.72 34.05
N ARG A 41 45.74 -21.01 32.99
CA ARG A 41 46.70 -20.48 31.97
C ARG A 41 46.45 -18.98 31.72
N PRO A 42 46.85 -18.10 32.65
CA PRO A 42 46.52 -16.67 32.57
C PRO A 42 47.12 -15.95 31.36
N VAL A 43 48.32 -16.37 30.91
CA VAL A 43 48.96 -15.80 29.71
C VAL A 43 48.15 -16.15 28.47
N LEU A 44 47.70 -17.41 28.31
CA LEU A 44 46.86 -17.83 27.22
C LEU A 44 45.51 -17.11 27.25
N GLY A 45 44.96 -16.87 28.45
CA GLY A 45 43.74 -16.06 28.64
C GLY A 45 43.87 -14.68 28.01
N TRP A 46 45.00 -13.98 28.23
CA TRP A 46 45.23 -12.66 27.60
C TRP A 46 45.44 -12.75 26.09
N VAL A 47 46.10 -13.80 25.57
CA VAL A 47 46.26 -13.98 24.11
C VAL A 47 44.90 -14.18 23.44
N LEU A 48 44.06 -15.05 24.00
CA LEU A 48 42.71 -15.27 23.48
C LEU A 48 41.83 -14.01 23.60
N PHE A 49 42.00 -13.24 24.67
CA PHE A 49 41.32 -11.95 24.83
C PHE A 49 41.78 -10.94 23.76
N GLY A 50 43.05 -10.98 23.35
CA GLY A 50 43.54 -10.21 22.21
C GLY A 50 42.86 -10.60 20.90
N VAL A 51 42.66 -11.89 20.65
CA VAL A 51 41.92 -12.40 19.49
C VAL A 51 40.44 -11.91 19.53
N LEU A 52 39.80 -12.03 20.70
CA LEU A 52 38.42 -11.50 20.93
C LEU A 52 38.32 -10.01 20.58
N THR A 53 39.30 -9.22 21.06
CA THR A 53 39.32 -7.77 20.82
C THR A 53 39.49 -7.42 19.34
N VAL A 54 40.47 -8.06 18.65
CA VAL A 54 40.66 -7.85 17.22
C VAL A 54 39.42 -8.23 16.43
N TRP A 55 38.80 -9.36 16.76
CA TRP A 55 37.57 -9.81 16.13
C TRP A 55 36.41 -8.82 16.37
N THR A 56 36.26 -8.32 17.59
CA THR A 56 35.27 -7.32 17.97
C THR A 56 35.40 -6.04 17.13
N LEU A 57 36.62 -5.54 16.98
CA LEU A 57 36.91 -4.36 16.15
C LEU A 57 36.66 -4.63 14.66
N ALA A 58 37.09 -5.79 14.14
CA ALA A 58 36.84 -6.20 12.76
C ALA A 58 35.34 -6.27 12.45
N CYS A 59 34.54 -6.87 13.34
CA CYS A 59 33.09 -6.89 13.21
C CYS A 59 32.49 -5.49 13.28
N GLY A 60 32.99 -4.62 14.17
CA GLY A 60 32.56 -3.23 14.28
C GLY A 60 32.72 -2.48 12.96
N VAL A 61 33.90 -2.56 12.36
CA VAL A 61 34.19 -1.94 11.06
C VAL A 61 33.33 -2.56 9.95
N ALA A 62 33.25 -3.89 9.89
CA ALA A 62 32.53 -4.61 8.84
C ALA A 62 31.05 -4.26 8.81
N TYR A 63 30.40 -4.21 9.98
CA TYR A 63 28.98 -3.89 10.09
C TYR A 63 28.67 -2.41 9.88
N LEU A 64 29.54 -1.50 10.33
CA LEU A 64 29.37 -0.06 10.07
C LEU A 64 29.52 0.28 8.59
N GLN A 65 30.53 -0.29 7.93
CA GLN A 65 30.75 -0.09 6.49
C GLN A 65 29.79 -0.89 5.61
N GLY A 66 29.08 -1.88 6.16
CA GLY A 66 28.04 -2.65 5.49
C GLY A 66 28.51 -3.94 4.81
N PHE A 67 29.81 -4.13 4.54
CA PHE A 67 30.29 -5.37 3.89
C PHE A 67 30.13 -6.62 4.78
N GLY A 68 30.07 -6.46 6.10
CA GLY A 68 29.82 -7.53 7.06
C GLY A 68 28.35 -7.98 7.15
N ARG A 69 27.40 -7.24 6.55
CA ARG A 69 25.96 -7.56 6.58
C ARG A 69 25.60 -8.68 5.61
N ARG A 70 26.37 -9.78 5.66
CA ARG A 70 26.26 -10.95 4.79
C ARG A 70 26.21 -12.22 5.61
N ARG A 71 25.51 -13.25 5.10
CA ARG A 71 25.38 -14.55 5.77
C ARG A 71 26.73 -15.16 6.15
N GLY A 72 27.72 -15.12 5.23
CA GLY A 72 29.05 -15.67 5.49
C GLY A 72 29.78 -14.98 6.65
N TRP A 73 29.63 -13.65 6.81
CA TRP A 73 30.26 -12.92 7.91
C TRP A 73 29.60 -13.23 9.26
N VAL A 74 28.25 -13.29 9.30
CA VAL A 74 27.51 -13.65 10.51
C VAL A 74 27.79 -15.11 10.92
N LEU A 75 27.92 -16.01 9.96
CA LEU A 75 28.32 -17.41 10.24
C LEU A 75 29.75 -17.48 10.76
N ALA A 76 30.68 -16.68 10.22
CA ALA A 76 32.06 -16.59 10.74
C ALA A 76 32.08 -16.02 12.17
N GLU A 77 31.22 -15.03 12.47
CA GLU A 77 31.08 -14.52 13.81
C GLU A 77 30.54 -15.60 14.77
N ALA A 78 29.52 -16.35 14.37
CA ALA A 78 28.99 -17.46 15.14
C ALA A 78 30.06 -18.52 15.44
N ALA A 79 30.82 -18.92 14.40
CA ALA A 79 31.92 -19.88 14.56
C ALA A 79 33.01 -19.35 15.50
N MET A 80 33.35 -18.07 15.40
CA MET A 80 34.35 -17.45 16.28
C MET A 80 33.85 -17.42 17.73
N VAL A 81 32.59 -17.08 17.96
CA VAL A 81 31.96 -17.07 19.29
C VAL A 81 32.03 -18.48 19.90
N VAL A 82 31.62 -19.52 19.15
CA VAL A 82 31.67 -20.91 19.63
C VAL A 82 33.11 -21.35 19.91
N ALA A 83 34.06 -21.03 19.02
CA ALA A 83 35.45 -21.37 19.18
C ALA A 83 36.08 -20.71 20.43
N LEU A 84 35.81 -19.43 20.65
CA LEU A 84 36.26 -18.72 21.85
C LEU A 84 35.62 -19.25 23.12
N MET A 85 34.31 -19.56 23.09
CA MET A 85 33.67 -20.24 24.21
C MET A 85 34.28 -21.61 24.51
N ALA A 86 34.52 -22.42 23.47
CA ALA A 86 35.18 -23.73 23.65
C ALA A 86 36.61 -23.61 24.20
N SER A 87 37.31 -22.50 23.90
CA SER A 87 38.66 -22.27 24.44
C SER A 87 38.68 -22.09 25.96
N THR A 88 37.53 -21.94 26.63
CA THR A 88 37.42 -22.02 28.11
C THR A 88 38.05 -23.29 28.65
N LEU A 89 37.87 -24.43 27.96
CA LEU A 89 38.47 -25.72 28.35
C LEU A 89 40.01 -25.74 28.31
N LEU A 90 40.61 -24.78 27.63
CA LEU A 90 42.07 -24.64 27.53
C LEU A 90 42.68 -23.77 28.62
N VAL A 91 41.89 -22.86 29.20
CA VAL A 91 42.39 -21.81 30.09
C VAL A 91 41.86 -21.93 31.54
N ALA A 92 40.76 -22.66 31.73
CA ALA A 92 40.08 -22.74 33.03
C ALA A 92 39.90 -24.20 33.49
N SER A 93 39.98 -24.44 34.81
CA SER A 93 39.65 -25.72 35.40
C SER A 93 38.16 -26.00 35.42
N GLU A 94 37.78 -27.28 35.54
CA GLU A 94 36.35 -27.66 35.63
C GLU A 94 35.66 -26.98 36.84
N GLN A 95 36.35 -26.88 37.98
CA GLN A 95 35.84 -26.21 39.18
C GLN A 95 35.59 -24.73 38.91
N TRP A 96 36.46 -24.05 38.14
CA TRP A 96 36.30 -22.66 37.77
C TRP A 96 35.07 -22.48 36.86
N VAL A 97 34.92 -23.36 35.87
CA VAL A 97 33.77 -23.33 34.91
C VAL A 97 32.44 -23.54 35.63
N LEU A 98 32.40 -24.42 36.64
CA LEU A 98 31.20 -24.66 37.44
C LEU A 98 30.83 -23.45 38.34
N ALA A 99 31.87 -22.77 38.89
CA ALA A 99 31.69 -21.61 39.78
C ALA A 99 31.42 -20.29 39.05
N ASN A 100 31.83 -20.19 37.79
CA ASN A 100 31.74 -18.97 37.02
C ASN A 100 30.91 -19.17 35.71
N GLN A 101 30.72 -18.11 34.98
CA GLN A 101 30.23 -18.21 33.62
C GLN A 101 31.34 -18.67 32.65
N SER A 102 30.96 -19.08 31.44
CA SER A 102 31.98 -19.41 30.40
C SER A 102 32.86 -18.21 30.08
N TRP A 103 34.09 -18.50 29.63
CA TRP A 103 34.99 -17.53 29.05
C TRP A 103 34.92 -17.67 27.49
N PRO A 104 34.71 -16.61 26.70
CA PRO A 104 34.36 -15.24 27.11
C PRO A 104 32.96 -15.15 27.72
N THR A 105 32.62 -13.98 28.25
CA THR A 105 31.32 -13.77 28.89
C THR A 105 30.15 -14.00 27.93
N THR A 106 29.07 -14.55 28.45
CA THR A 106 27.81 -14.74 27.66
C THR A 106 27.33 -13.43 27.06
N LEU A 107 27.47 -12.31 27.78
CA LEU A 107 27.08 -10.98 27.29
C LEU A 107 27.84 -10.59 25.99
N TRP A 108 29.13 -10.95 25.86
CA TRP A 108 29.86 -10.73 24.62
C TRP A 108 29.39 -11.69 23.51
N ALA A 109 29.08 -12.94 23.85
CA ALA A 109 28.60 -13.94 22.90
C ALA A 109 27.24 -13.55 22.28
N THR A 110 26.38 -12.81 23.02
CA THR A 110 25.09 -12.25 22.55
C THR A 110 25.22 -11.40 21.29
N ASN A 111 26.43 -10.89 20.98
CA ASN A 111 26.65 -10.15 19.71
C ASN A 111 26.33 -11.00 18.47
N ALA A 112 26.60 -12.30 18.48
CA ALA A 112 26.25 -13.20 17.38
C ALA A 112 24.72 -13.36 17.27
N VAL A 113 24.01 -13.40 18.40
CA VAL A 113 22.53 -13.45 18.44
C VAL A 113 21.94 -12.20 17.80
N VAL A 114 22.44 -11.03 18.21
CA VAL A 114 22.01 -9.73 17.65
C VAL A 114 22.27 -9.65 16.14
N SER A 115 23.48 -10.04 15.71
CA SER A 115 23.85 -10.02 14.28
C SER A 115 22.99 -10.96 13.45
N ALA A 116 22.73 -12.20 13.94
CA ALA A 116 21.85 -13.17 13.28
C ALA A 116 20.39 -12.66 13.22
N ALA A 117 19.89 -12.07 14.31
CA ALA A 117 18.55 -11.52 14.41
C ALA A 117 18.34 -10.36 13.41
N ILE A 118 19.29 -9.41 13.34
CA ILE A 118 19.19 -8.29 12.41
C ILE A 118 19.25 -8.80 10.95
N LEU A 119 20.14 -9.74 10.64
CA LEU A 119 20.33 -10.20 9.27
C LEU A 119 19.17 -11.06 8.77
N ALA A 120 18.74 -12.05 9.55
CA ALA A 120 17.87 -13.14 9.10
C ALA A 120 16.55 -13.24 9.88
N GLY A 121 16.29 -12.31 10.79
CA GLY A 121 15.02 -12.19 11.51
C GLY A 121 14.95 -12.98 12.82
N PRO A 122 13.73 -13.02 13.45
CA PRO A 122 13.59 -13.51 14.82
C PRO A 122 13.96 -14.99 14.99
N VAL A 123 13.60 -15.84 14.04
CA VAL A 123 13.90 -17.29 14.12
C VAL A 123 15.41 -17.54 14.12
N ALA A 124 16.16 -16.83 13.28
CA ALA A 124 17.62 -16.96 13.23
C ALA A 124 18.28 -16.42 14.50
N GLY A 125 17.77 -15.30 15.05
CA GLY A 125 18.23 -14.76 16.34
C GLY A 125 18.01 -15.74 17.49
N MET A 126 16.80 -16.27 17.62
CA MET A 126 16.48 -17.26 18.64
C MET A 126 17.29 -18.54 18.49
N GLY A 127 17.47 -19.04 17.25
CA GLY A 127 18.28 -20.21 16.96
C GLY A 127 19.77 -20.01 17.35
N MET A 128 20.31 -18.82 17.09
CA MET A 128 21.66 -18.45 17.52
C MET A 128 21.76 -18.36 19.06
N GLY A 129 20.75 -17.80 19.73
CA GLY A 129 20.67 -17.76 21.19
C GLY A 129 20.68 -19.18 21.80
N LEU A 130 19.91 -20.11 21.21
CA LEU A 130 19.94 -21.52 21.60
C LEU A 130 21.33 -22.13 21.39
N ALA A 131 22.01 -21.85 20.26
CA ALA A 131 23.34 -22.37 19.98
C ALA A 131 24.39 -21.87 20.99
N VAL A 132 24.36 -20.58 21.34
CA VAL A 132 25.23 -19.99 22.38
C VAL A 132 24.99 -20.65 23.72
N MET A 133 23.72 -20.80 24.12
CA MET A 133 23.36 -21.42 25.39
C MET A 133 23.66 -22.91 25.43
N ALA A 134 23.47 -23.64 24.32
CA ALA A 134 23.86 -25.06 24.22
C ALA A 134 25.37 -25.22 24.35
N THR A 135 26.17 -24.32 23.76
CA THR A 135 27.63 -24.30 23.92
C THR A 135 28.00 -24.06 25.37
N ALA A 136 27.38 -23.08 26.05
CA ALA A 136 27.66 -22.81 27.47
C ALA A 136 27.27 -23.99 28.37
N ALA A 137 26.15 -24.66 28.12
CA ALA A 137 25.71 -25.84 28.85
C ALA A 137 26.65 -27.06 28.63
N ALA A 138 27.07 -27.26 27.38
CA ALA A 138 28.01 -28.34 27.05
C ALA A 138 29.36 -28.19 27.78
N LEU A 139 29.86 -26.95 27.91
CA LEU A 139 31.06 -26.65 28.66
C LEU A 139 30.94 -26.98 30.16
N LYS A 140 29.76 -26.89 30.73
CA LYS A 140 29.47 -27.25 32.13
C LYS A 140 29.11 -28.72 32.31
N GLY A 141 29.10 -29.54 31.25
CA GLY A 141 28.76 -30.96 31.31
C GLY A 141 27.29 -31.27 31.68
N ALA A 142 26.41 -30.27 31.64
CA ALA A 142 25.03 -30.38 32.09
C ALA A 142 24.03 -29.93 30.99
N ILE A 143 23.98 -30.62 29.86
CA ILE A 143 23.21 -30.21 28.67
C ILE A 143 21.69 -30.13 28.94
N ALA A 144 21.14 -30.97 29.82
CA ALA A 144 19.67 -31.06 30.00
C ALA A 144 19.11 -30.23 31.16
N VAL A 145 19.86 -30.04 32.24
CA VAL A 145 19.33 -29.47 33.50
C VAL A 145 19.49 -27.95 33.55
N ASP A 146 20.61 -27.41 33.07
CA ASP A 146 20.90 -25.97 33.17
C ASP A 146 20.19 -25.12 32.10
N LEU A 147 19.86 -25.69 30.94
CA LEU A 147 19.14 -24.98 29.87
C LEU A 147 17.76 -24.51 30.32
N VAL A 148 17.04 -25.33 31.11
CA VAL A 148 15.66 -25.00 31.55
C VAL A 148 15.65 -24.10 32.78
N ARG A 149 16.71 -24.16 33.60
CA ARG A 149 16.78 -23.40 34.88
C ARG A 149 17.50 -22.07 34.80
N SER A 150 18.23 -21.83 33.68
CA SER A 150 18.99 -20.60 33.52
C SER A 150 18.14 -19.46 32.97
N PRO A 151 17.95 -18.34 33.72
CA PRO A 151 17.25 -17.17 33.16
C PRO A 151 17.96 -16.58 31.98
N THR A 152 19.24 -16.85 31.76
CA THR A 152 20.03 -16.35 30.64
C THR A 152 19.49 -16.86 29.30
N ILE A 153 18.93 -18.08 29.24
CA ILE A 153 18.32 -18.60 28.00
C ILE A 153 17.12 -17.76 27.58
N LEU A 154 16.28 -17.37 28.54
CA LEU A 154 15.12 -16.51 28.28
C LEU A 154 15.56 -15.13 27.78
N ILE A 155 16.68 -14.61 28.33
CA ILE A 155 17.25 -13.33 27.90
C ILE A 155 17.75 -13.46 26.45
N GLU A 156 18.55 -14.49 26.12
CA GLU A 156 19.07 -14.71 24.75
C GLU A 156 17.97 -14.90 23.72
N LEU A 157 16.94 -15.70 24.05
CA LEU A 157 15.78 -15.88 23.20
C LEU A 157 14.99 -14.60 23.02
N SER A 158 14.79 -13.84 24.11
CA SER A 158 14.06 -12.56 24.08
C SER A 158 14.81 -11.52 23.28
N VAL A 159 16.14 -11.43 23.39
CA VAL A 159 16.97 -10.53 22.58
C VAL A 159 16.89 -10.92 21.12
N GLY A 160 17.05 -12.21 20.80
CA GLY A 160 16.94 -12.71 19.44
C GLY A 160 15.57 -12.42 18.80
N LEU A 161 14.49 -12.65 19.57
CA LEU A 161 13.13 -12.36 19.15
C LEU A 161 12.90 -10.86 18.95
N ALA A 162 13.19 -10.04 19.97
CA ALA A 162 12.90 -8.61 19.95
C ALA A 162 13.66 -7.86 18.84
N ILE A 163 14.98 -8.11 18.74
CA ILE A 163 15.81 -7.48 17.69
C ILE A 163 15.41 -7.98 16.31
N GLY A 164 15.13 -9.28 16.18
CA GLY A 164 14.68 -9.87 14.92
C GLY A 164 13.32 -9.33 14.46
N MET A 165 12.37 -9.17 15.38
CA MET A 165 11.07 -8.54 15.09
C MET A 165 11.23 -7.07 14.73
N ALA A 166 12.08 -6.32 15.41
CA ALA A 166 12.36 -4.92 15.08
C ALA A 166 12.94 -4.80 13.66
N ALA A 167 13.90 -5.65 13.30
CA ALA A 167 14.48 -5.68 11.95
C ALA A 167 13.46 -6.07 10.87
N TYR A 168 12.61 -7.06 11.16
CA TYR A 168 11.53 -7.50 10.27
C TYR A 168 10.51 -6.37 10.04
N THR A 169 10.04 -5.74 11.12
CA THR A 169 9.07 -4.65 11.07
C THR A 169 9.62 -3.44 10.31
N ALA A 170 10.88 -3.06 10.55
CA ALA A 170 11.54 -1.96 9.83
C ALA A 170 11.60 -2.22 8.32
N ARG A 171 11.97 -3.44 7.90
CA ARG A 171 12.00 -3.81 6.47
C ARG A 171 10.61 -3.81 5.84
N ARG A 172 9.62 -4.33 6.56
CA ARG A 172 8.24 -4.37 6.08
C ARG A 172 7.66 -2.96 5.91
N ALA A 173 7.81 -2.10 6.90
CA ALA A 173 7.36 -0.71 6.84
C ALA A 173 8.03 0.04 5.68
N HIS A 174 9.34 -0.15 5.47
CA HIS A 174 10.05 0.47 4.34
C HIS A 174 9.52 0.00 2.99
N ALA A 175 9.25 -1.31 2.84
CA ALA A 175 8.68 -1.87 1.62
C ALA A 175 7.25 -1.35 1.34
N GLU A 176 6.45 -1.12 2.37
CA GLU A 176 5.11 -0.53 2.25
C GLU A 176 5.19 0.94 1.80
N VAL A 177 6.09 1.73 2.40
CA VAL A 177 6.34 3.13 1.98
C VAL A 177 6.82 3.21 0.53
N GLU A 178 7.76 2.34 0.12
CA GLU A 178 8.21 2.31 -1.27
C GLU A 178 7.09 1.94 -2.25
N ARG A 179 6.21 0.99 -1.88
CA ARG A 179 5.04 0.63 -2.72
C ARG A 179 4.09 1.81 -2.86
N ALA A 180 3.76 2.48 -1.75
CA ALA A 180 2.89 3.64 -1.75
C ALA A 180 3.48 4.79 -2.60
N ALA A 181 4.78 5.06 -2.48
CA ALA A 181 5.47 6.06 -3.29
C ALA A 181 5.44 5.74 -4.79
N ARG A 182 5.65 4.46 -5.17
CA ARG A 182 5.57 4.04 -6.58
C ARG A 182 4.16 4.18 -7.16
N LEU A 183 3.13 3.82 -6.37
CA LEU A 183 1.73 3.99 -6.78
C LEU A 183 1.38 5.45 -6.95
N SER A 184 1.76 6.30 -6.00
CA SER A 184 1.55 7.75 -6.07
C SER A 184 2.24 8.37 -7.29
N ALA A 185 3.49 7.98 -7.58
CA ALA A 185 4.20 8.46 -8.75
C ALA A 185 3.54 8.01 -10.07
N ALA A 186 3.02 6.77 -10.14
CA ALA A 186 2.32 6.27 -11.31
C ALA A 186 0.99 7.00 -11.54
N LEU A 187 0.25 7.31 -10.47
CA LEU A 187 -0.98 8.11 -10.55
C LEU A 187 -0.70 9.54 -11.01
N ALA A 188 0.31 10.20 -10.43
CA ALA A 188 0.72 11.55 -10.83
C ALA A 188 1.18 11.62 -12.31
N GLU A 189 1.89 10.60 -12.80
CA GLU A 189 2.29 10.55 -14.21
C GLU A 189 1.11 10.29 -15.14
N ARG A 190 0.16 9.42 -14.73
CA ARG A 190 -1.09 9.20 -15.46
C ARG A 190 -1.90 10.49 -15.58
N GLU A 191 -2.03 11.24 -14.49
CA GLU A 191 -2.73 12.53 -14.47
C GLU A 191 -2.02 13.58 -15.34
N ARG A 192 -0.67 13.61 -15.29
CA ARG A 192 0.14 14.48 -16.16
C ARG A 192 -0.04 14.16 -17.63
N LEU A 193 -0.05 12.87 -17.99
CA LEU A 193 -0.29 12.42 -19.37
C LEU A 193 -1.72 12.75 -19.82
N SER A 194 -2.72 12.54 -18.98
CA SER A 194 -4.11 12.90 -19.26
C SER A 194 -4.24 14.40 -19.58
N ARG A 195 -3.66 15.26 -18.76
CA ARG A 195 -3.63 16.71 -19.01
C ARG A 195 -2.90 17.07 -20.32
N HIS A 196 -1.77 16.43 -20.62
CA HIS A 196 -1.01 16.68 -21.86
C HIS A 196 -1.79 16.29 -23.11
N VAL A 197 -2.49 15.14 -23.05
CA VAL A 197 -3.37 14.69 -24.12
C VAL A 197 -4.57 15.65 -24.28
N HIS A 198 -5.15 16.07 -23.14
CA HIS A 198 -6.26 17.01 -23.14
C HIS A 198 -5.86 18.33 -23.84
N ASP A 199 -4.80 18.96 -23.39
CA ASP A 199 -4.40 20.29 -23.89
C ASP A 199 -3.83 20.23 -25.31
N GLY A 200 -2.99 19.25 -25.62
CA GLY A 200 -2.33 19.14 -26.92
C GLY A 200 -3.27 18.62 -28.04
N VAL A 201 -3.89 17.47 -27.82
CA VAL A 201 -4.71 16.82 -28.86
C VAL A 201 -6.01 17.56 -29.08
N MET A 202 -6.68 18.01 -28.02
CA MET A 202 -7.91 18.78 -28.11
C MET A 202 -7.71 20.11 -28.83
N GLN A 203 -6.61 20.81 -28.56
CA GLN A 203 -6.29 22.07 -29.22
C GLN A 203 -6.01 21.88 -30.69
N VAL A 204 -5.30 20.82 -31.10
CA VAL A 204 -5.05 20.49 -32.52
C VAL A 204 -6.33 20.11 -33.23
N LEU A 205 -7.18 19.24 -32.65
CA LEU A 205 -8.45 18.83 -33.26
C LEU A 205 -9.41 20.01 -33.42
N ALA A 206 -9.53 20.89 -32.42
CA ALA A 206 -10.33 22.11 -32.49
C ALA A 206 -9.83 23.08 -33.60
N MET A 207 -8.50 23.21 -33.72
CA MET A 207 -7.87 24.02 -34.76
C MET A 207 -8.13 23.46 -36.16
N VAL A 208 -7.99 22.14 -36.37
CA VAL A 208 -8.27 21.45 -37.63
C VAL A 208 -9.76 21.58 -38.00
N ALA A 209 -10.67 21.36 -37.03
CA ALA A 209 -12.10 21.50 -37.25
C ALA A 209 -12.51 22.93 -37.65
N ARG A 210 -11.90 23.94 -37.01
CA ARG A 210 -12.16 25.35 -37.32
C ARG A 210 -11.59 25.75 -38.69
N ARG A 211 -10.31 25.45 -38.94
CA ARG A 211 -9.62 25.83 -40.16
C ARG A 211 -10.20 25.12 -41.39
N GLY A 212 -10.55 23.84 -41.27
CA GLY A 212 -11.16 23.08 -42.37
C GLY A 212 -12.55 23.58 -42.76
N ARG A 213 -13.32 24.12 -41.79
CA ARG A 213 -14.61 24.79 -42.08
C ARG A 213 -14.43 26.15 -42.79
N GLU A 214 -13.37 26.89 -42.45
CA GLU A 214 -13.03 28.18 -43.07
C GLU A 214 -12.63 28.01 -44.55
N ILE A 215 -11.89 26.91 -44.86
CA ILE A 215 -11.40 26.64 -46.24
C ILE A 215 -12.53 26.07 -47.12
N GLY A 216 -13.42 25.24 -46.58
CA GLY A 216 -14.53 24.62 -47.35
C GLY A 216 -14.10 23.54 -48.32
N GLY A 217 -14.99 23.10 -49.23
CA GLY A 217 -14.70 22.07 -50.22
C GLY A 217 -14.40 20.70 -49.60
N GLU A 218 -13.40 19.99 -50.12
CA GLU A 218 -13.02 18.65 -49.62
C GLU A 218 -12.50 18.66 -48.17
N THR A 219 -12.03 19.80 -47.68
CA THR A 219 -11.57 19.95 -46.27
C THR A 219 -12.72 20.03 -45.26
N ALA A 220 -13.96 20.26 -45.69
CA ALA A 220 -15.13 20.28 -44.82
C ALA A 220 -15.40 18.91 -44.18
N GLN A 221 -15.21 17.81 -44.90
CA GLN A 221 -15.36 16.45 -44.36
C GLN A 221 -14.30 16.15 -43.32
N LEU A 222 -13.04 16.57 -43.50
CA LEU A 222 -11.97 16.46 -42.52
C LEU A 222 -12.27 17.29 -41.26
N ALA A 223 -12.84 18.48 -41.40
CA ALA A 223 -13.24 19.33 -40.30
C ALA A 223 -14.38 18.72 -39.46
N GLU A 224 -15.32 18.04 -40.10
CA GLU A 224 -16.41 17.33 -39.46
C GLU A 224 -15.89 16.13 -38.65
N ALA A 225 -15.03 15.30 -39.28
CA ALA A 225 -14.39 14.16 -38.60
C ALA A 225 -13.52 14.61 -37.41
N ALA A 226 -12.74 15.69 -37.53
CA ALA A 226 -11.95 16.23 -36.43
C ALA A 226 -12.83 16.74 -35.27
N GLY A 227 -13.96 17.39 -35.61
CA GLY A 227 -14.93 17.84 -34.59
C GLY A 227 -15.67 16.68 -33.92
N GLU A 228 -15.92 15.57 -34.60
CA GLU A 228 -16.48 14.35 -34.03
C GLU A 228 -15.48 13.68 -33.10
N GLN A 229 -14.23 13.58 -33.48
CA GLN A 229 -13.17 13.02 -32.62
C GLN A 229 -12.91 13.88 -31.41
N GLU A 230 -12.90 15.22 -31.53
CA GLU A 230 -12.79 16.13 -30.37
C GLU A 230 -13.92 15.87 -29.38
N ARG A 231 -15.18 15.79 -29.88
CA ARG A 231 -16.35 15.53 -29.02
C ARG A 231 -16.32 14.15 -28.37
N ALA A 232 -15.83 13.13 -29.10
CA ALA A 232 -15.67 11.78 -28.56
C ALA A 232 -14.59 11.72 -27.47
N LEU A 233 -13.44 12.36 -27.71
CA LEU A 233 -12.34 12.41 -26.74
C LEU A 233 -12.73 13.22 -25.49
N ARG A 234 -13.45 14.32 -25.64
CA ARG A 234 -13.98 15.12 -24.54
C ARG A 234 -14.95 14.32 -23.66
N ARG A 235 -15.80 13.49 -24.27
CA ARG A 235 -16.69 12.58 -23.53
C ARG A 235 -15.94 11.51 -22.76
N LEU A 236 -14.88 10.94 -23.33
CA LEU A 236 -14.06 9.94 -22.65
C LEU A 236 -13.28 10.55 -21.48
N LEU A 237 -12.76 11.76 -21.63
CA LEU A 237 -12.01 12.45 -20.57
C LEU A 237 -12.93 12.93 -19.45
N SER A 238 -14.12 13.50 -19.77
CA SER A 238 -15.08 13.89 -18.74
C SER A 238 -15.70 12.70 -17.98
N ALA A 239 -15.71 11.51 -18.55
CA ALA A 239 -16.06 10.29 -17.83
C ALA A 239 -14.97 9.80 -16.85
N VAL A 240 -13.73 10.28 -17.05
CA VAL A 240 -12.58 9.98 -16.15
C VAL A 240 -12.42 11.05 -15.05
N ASP A 241 -12.81 12.31 -15.33
CA ASP A 241 -12.68 13.45 -14.40
C ASP A 241 -13.85 13.54 -13.40
N VAL A 242 -14.90 12.73 -13.52
CA VAL A 242 -15.86 12.55 -12.45
C VAL A 242 -15.25 11.56 -11.45
N GLU A 243 -14.27 12.03 -10.65
CA GLU A 243 -14.10 11.46 -9.32
C GLU A 243 -15.40 11.79 -8.56
N PRO A 244 -16.20 10.78 -8.16
CA PRO A 244 -17.28 11.05 -7.22
C PRO A 244 -16.60 11.61 -5.97
N ASP A 245 -17.13 12.70 -5.46
CA ASP A 245 -16.71 13.28 -4.17
C ASP A 245 -16.89 12.18 -3.12
N MET A 246 -15.79 11.43 -2.89
CA MET A 246 -15.75 10.20 -2.10
C MET A 246 -16.25 10.41 -0.66
N ALA A 247 -16.26 11.66 -0.17
CA ALA A 247 -16.75 11.97 1.16
C ALA A 247 -18.30 11.89 1.27
N ALA A 248 -19.04 12.23 0.21
CA ALA A 248 -20.50 12.14 0.24
C ALA A 248 -21.00 10.76 -0.20
N ALA A 249 -20.25 10.07 -1.10
CA ALA A 249 -20.50 8.67 -1.44
C ALA A 249 -20.13 7.72 -0.29
N ALA A 250 -19.23 8.10 0.62
CA ALA A 250 -18.85 7.29 1.75
C ALA A 250 -19.99 6.98 2.73
N ASP A 251 -21.01 7.87 2.79
CA ASP A 251 -22.18 7.67 3.65
C ASP A 251 -23.34 6.89 2.96
N GLY A 252 -23.28 6.71 1.63
CA GLY A 252 -24.30 5.96 0.87
C GLY A 252 -25.71 6.59 0.86
N ASP A 253 -25.87 7.86 1.28
CA ASP A 253 -27.16 8.58 1.25
C ASP A 253 -27.46 9.07 -0.17
N LEU A 254 -28.27 8.30 -0.91
CA LEU A 254 -28.69 8.63 -2.27
C LEU A 254 -29.48 9.97 -2.33
N GLY A 255 -30.29 10.28 -1.32
CA GLY A 255 -31.02 11.52 -1.27
C GLY A 255 -30.13 12.76 -1.23
N LEU A 256 -29.05 12.70 -0.45
CA LEU A 256 -28.03 13.74 -0.37
C LEU A 256 -27.27 13.88 -1.71
N LEU A 257 -26.90 12.77 -2.33
CA LEU A 257 -26.20 12.74 -3.64
C LEU A 257 -27.07 13.42 -4.72
N LEU A 258 -28.34 13.06 -4.84
CA LEU A 258 -29.22 13.62 -5.86
C LEU A 258 -29.53 15.11 -5.63
N ARG A 259 -29.70 15.57 -4.38
CA ARG A 259 -29.95 17.00 -4.05
C ARG A 259 -28.87 17.95 -4.57
N ARG A 260 -27.61 17.47 -4.72
CA ARG A 260 -26.49 18.29 -5.24
C ARG A 260 -26.70 18.74 -6.69
N HIS A 261 -27.52 18.01 -7.44
CA HIS A 261 -27.84 18.32 -8.85
C HIS A 261 -29.03 19.30 -9.02
N ALA A 262 -29.63 19.78 -7.90
CA ALA A 262 -30.66 20.80 -7.96
C ALA A 262 -30.11 22.13 -8.49
N THR A 263 -30.81 22.72 -9.48
CA THR A 263 -30.49 24.00 -10.10
C THR A 263 -31.75 24.76 -10.39
N ASP A 264 -31.66 25.96 -10.95
CA ASP A 264 -32.86 26.72 -11.38
C ASP A 264 -33.72 25.98 -12.42
N ARG A 265 -33.12 24.97 -13.10
CA ARG A 265 -33.80 24.15 -14.11
C ARG A 265 -33.99 22.69 -13.72
N VAL A 266 -33.40 22.24 -12.64
CA VAL A 266 -33.50 20.87 -12.13
C VAL A 266 -34.10 20.91 -10.74
N SER A 267 -35.32 20.43 -10.61
CA SER A 267 -36.01 20.25 -9.31
C SER A 267 -35.75 18.83 -8.81
N VAL A 268 -35.31 18.69 -7.56
CA VAL A 268 -35.04 17.39 -6.95
C VAL A 268 -35.92 17.22 -5.73
N SER A 269 -36.77 16.20 -5.74
CA SER A 269 -37.62 15.77 -4.65
C SER A 269 -37.12 14.43 -4.09
N VAL A 270 -36.85 14.39 -2.80
CA VAL A 270 -36.42 13.18 -2.12
C VAL A 270 -37.14 13.01 -0.80
N PRO A 271 -37.25 11.80 -0.24
CA PRO A 271 -37.87 11.56 1.07
C PRO A 271 -37.23 12.42 2.16
N ALA A 272 -37.99 12.67 3.23
CA ALA A 272 -37.50 13.38 4.41
C ALA A 272 -36.51 12.53 5.21
N ALA A 273 -36.67 11.20 5.17
CA ALA A 273 -35.70 10.26 5.73
C ALA A 273 -34.56 10.02 4.75
N ALA A 274 -33.33 9.82 5.27
CA ALA A 274 -32.19 9.49 4.47
C ALA A 274 -32.34 8.08 3.84
N VAL A 275 -31.96 7.95 2.57
CA VAL A 275 -32.05 6.69 1.81
C VAL A 275 -30.65 6.13 1.65
N TYR A 276 -30.25 5.26 2.59
CA TYR A 276 -28.94 4.64 2.58
C TYR A 276 -28.91 3.39 1.70
N LEU A 277 -27.95 3.33 0.78
CA LEU A 277 -27.63 2.19 -0.06
C LEU A 277 -26.12 1.86 0.11
N ASP A 278 -25.71 0.73 -0.47
CA ASP A 278 -24.27 0.51 -0.65
C ASP A 278 -23.64 1.71 -1.40
N PRO A 279 -22.54 2.29 -0.94
CA PRO A 279 -21.92 3.46 -1.56
C PRO A 279 -21.66 3.32 -3.05
N VAL A 280 -21.31 2.12 -3.53
CA VAL A 280 -21.09 1.83 -4.95
C VAL A 280 -22.41 1.88 -5.71
N VAL A 281 -23.49 1.32 -5.15
CA VAL A 281 -24.83 1.36 -5.75
C VAL A 281 -25.35 2.79 -5.83
N ALA A 282 -25.21 3.56 -4.75
CA ALA A 282 -25.62 4.96 -4.71
C ALA A 282 -24.90 5.81 -5.78
N ALA A 283 -23.57 5.64 -5.90
CA ALA A 283 -22.76 6.34 -6.91
C ALA A 283 -23.14 5.96 -8.35
N GLU A 284 -23.47 4.69 -8.60
CA GLU A 284 -23.88 4.23 -9.93
C GLU A 284 -25.25 4.77 -10.33
N ILE A 285 -26.21 4.87 -9.38
CA ILE A 285 -27.53 5.50 -9.61
C ILE A 285 -27.35 7.00 -9.87
N GLU A 286 -26.51 7.70 -9.09
CA GLU A 286 -26.18 9.10 -9.32
C GLU A 286 -25.61 9.32 -10.73
N ALA A 287 -24.63 8.50 -11.15
CA ALA A 287 -24.03 8.59 -12.48
C ALA A 287 -25.05 8.34 -13.62
N ALA A 288 -26.00 7.42 -13.42
CA ALA A 288 -27.11 7.20 -14.35
C ALA A 288 -28.02 8.43 -14.42
N THR A 289 -28.32 9.06 -13.27
CA THR A 289 -29.12 10.29 -13.18
C THR A 289 -28.44 11.46 -13.91
N ILE A 290 -27.13 11.66 -13.71
CA ILE A 290 -26.35 12.68 -14.45
C ILE A 290 -26.45 12.46 -15.95
N ASN A 291 -26.36 11.22 -16.42
CA ASN A 291 -26.51 10.90 -17.84
C ASN A 291 -27.91 11.26 -18.36
N ALA A 292 -28.97 11.00 -17.61
CA ALA A 292 -30.33 11.36 -17.97
C ALA A 292 -30.51 12.89 -18.00
N LEU A 293 -30.02 13.62 -16.99
CA LEU A 293 -30.06 15.10 -16.93
C LEU A 293 -29.25 15.72 -18.11
N THR A 294 -28.12 15.18 -18.46
CA THR A 294 -27.34 15.62 -19.64
C THR A 294 -28.11 15.43 -20.94
N ASN A 295 -28.94 14.39 -21.04
CA ASN A 295 -29.82 14.20 -22.21
C ASN A 295 -30.93 15.25 -22.25
N VAL A 296 -31.53 15.60 -21.12
CA VAL A 296 -32.49 16.68 -21.04
C VAL A 296 -31.89 18.01 -21.51
N GLU A 297 -30.71 18.35 -21.01
CA GLU A 297 -30.01 19.58 -21.38
C GLU A 297 -29.72 19.65 -22.91
N ARG A 298 -29.42 18.51 -23.54
CA ARG A 298 -29.09 18.45 -24.97
C ARG A 298 -30.28 18.38 -25.89
N HIS A 299 -31.40 17.78 -25.45
CA HIS A 299 -32.46 17.36 -26.36
C HIS A 299 -33.85 17.98 -26.03
N ALA A 300 -34.06 18.42 -24.78
CA ALA A 300 -35.34 18.94 -24.36
C ALA A 300 -35.58 20.41 -24.77
N GLY A 301 -34.54 21.10 -25.28
CA GLY A 301 -34.64 22.47 -25.79
C GLY A 301 -34.25 23.55 -24.78
N PRO A 302 -34.06 24.81 -25.26
CA PRO A 302 -33.54 25.91 -24.47
C PRO A 302 -34.60 26.48 -23.53
N GLY A 303 -34.87 25.93 -22.40
CA GLY A 303 -35.89 26.39 -21.43
C GLY A 303 -36.59 25.25 -20.74
N ALA A 304 -36.35 24.02 -21.16
CA ALA A 304 -36.87 22.82 -20.55
C ALA A 304 -36.39 22.69 -19.09
N ARG A 305 -37.25 22.15 -18.25
CA ARG A 305 -36.97 21.83 -16.85
C ARG A 305 -36.93 20.33 -16.68
N ALA A 306 -36.09 19.88 -15.76
CA ALA A 306 -36.03 18.49 -15.33
C ALA A 306 -36.55 18.35 -13.90
N TYR A 307 -37.17 17.22 -13.63
CA TYR A 307 -37.73 16.86 -12.33
C TYR A 307 -37.15 15.49 -11.94
N VAL A 308 -36.47 15.43 -10.84
CA VAL A 308 -35.92 14.19 -10.27
C VAL A 308 -36.71 13.85 -9.02
N LEU A 309 -37.26 12.65 -8.96
CA LEU A 309 -37.98 12.12 -7.81
C LEU A 309 -37.30 10.86 -7.33
N LEU A 310 -36.96 10.81 -6.05
CA LEU A 310 -36.49 9.61 -5.35
C LEU A 310 -37.62 9.09 -4.47
N GLU A 311 -37.91 7.79 -4.58
CA GLU A 311 -38.88 7.08 -3.73
C GLU A 311 -38.17 5.86 -3.12
N ASP A 312 -38.38 5.66 -1.81
CA ASP A 312 -37.96 4.47 -1.08
C ASP A 312 -39.17 3.59 -0.82
N LEU A 313 -39.28 2.48 -1.52
CA LEU A 313 -40.39 1.53 -1.42
C LEU A 313 -40.11 0.38 -0.44
N GLY A 314 -38.99 0.48 0.30
CA GLY A 314 -38.57 -0.55 1.27
C GLY A 314 -37.69 -1.64 0.65
N ASP A 315 -38.21 -2.45 -0.24
CA ASP A 315 -37.46 -3.53 -0.90
C ASP A 315 -36.70 -3.05 -2.15
N GLU A 316 -37.09 -1.92 -2.70
CA GLU A 316 -36.51 -1.30 -3.87
C GLU A 316 -36.50 0.21 -3.76
N VAL A 317 -35.61 0.85 -4.48
CA VAL A 317 -35.54 2.31 -4.61
C VAL A 317 -35.85 2.68 -6.04
N VAL A 318 -36.70 3.71 -6.23
CA VAL A 318 -37.09 4.20 -7.55
C VAL A 318 -36.61 5.63 -7.71
N VAL A 319 -35.93 5.92 -8.86
CA VAL A 319 -35.55 7.28 -9.26
C VAL A 319 -36.20 7.61 -10.60
N SER A 320 -37.11 8.56 -10.59
CA SER A 320 -37.77 9.06 -11.81
C SER A 320 -37.12 10.38 -12.24
N ILE A 321 -36.75 10.50 -13.50
CA ILE A 321 -36.20 11.73 -14.10
C ILE A 321 -37.06 12.11 -15.32
N ARG A 322 -37.82 13.18 -15.19
CA ARG A 322 -38.75 13.67 -16.21
C ARG A 322 -38.35 15.06 -16.69
N ASP A 323 -38.54 15.33 -17.99
CA ASP A 323 -38.43 16.67 -18.56
C ASP A 323 -39.78 17.15 -19.10
N ASP A 324 -39.91 18.46 -19.31
CA ASP A 324 -41.06 19.14 -19.92
C ASP A 324 -40.77 19.58 -21.38
N GLY A 325 -39.81 18.96 -22.02
CA GLY A 325 -39.42 19.25 -23.41
C GLY A 325 -40.42 18.72 -24.45
N PRO A 326 -40.07 18.78 -25.76
CA PRO A 326 -40.94 18.35 -26.85
C PRO A 326 -41.14 16.82 -26.91
N GLY A 327 -40.42 16.05 -26.09
CA GLY A 327 -40.47 14.60 -26.11
C GLY A 327 -39.79 13.95 -27.30
N ILE A 328 -39.96 12.62 -27.46
CA ILE A 328 -39.45 11.84 -28.58
C ILE A 328 -40.55 11.57 -29.56
N PRO A 329 -40.41 11.97 -30.87
CA PRO A 329 -41.41 11.67 -31.87
C PRO A 329 -41.72 10.18 -32.01
N ALA A 330 -42.97 9.82 -32.23
CA ALA A 330 -43.40 8.42 -32.41
C ALA A 330 -42.59 7.72 -33.50
N GLY A 331 -42.13 6.50 -33.20
CA GLY A 331 -41.29 5.70 -34.11
C GLY A 331 -39.78 6.04 -34.15
N ARG A 332 -39.37 7.15 -33.57
CA ARG A 332 -37.96 7.56 -33.53
C ARG A 332 -37.14 6.75 -32.52
N LEU A 333 -37.75 6.28 -31.44
CA LEU A 333 -37.10 5.44 -30.46
C LEU A 333 -36.80 4.06 -31.04
N GLU A 334 -37.77 3.45 -31.73
CA GLU A 334 -37.61 2.17 -32.44
C GLU A 334 -36.60 2.26 -33.59
N ALA A 335 -36.63 3.37 -34.38
CA ALA A 335 -35.67 3.61 -35.43
C ALA A 335 -34.25 3.77 -34.90
N ALA A 336 -34.05 4.50 -33.79
CA ALA A 336 -32.76 4.66 -33.13
C ALA A 336 -32.21 3.34 -32.56
N ILE A 337 -33.08 2.45 -32.07
CA ILE A 337 -32.74 1.08 -31.63
C ILE A 337 -32.25 0.26 -32.86
N GLY A 338 -32.95 0.32 -33.97
CA GLY A 338 -32.59 -0.38 -35.21
C GLY A 338 -31.27 0.11 -35.85
N GLU A 339 -30.95 1.38 -35.72
CA GLU A 339 -29.74 2.02 -36.28
C GLU A 339 -28.51 1.95 -35.36
N GLY A 340 -28.62 1.33 -34.15
CA GLY A 340 -27.53 1.21 -33.18
C GLY A 340 -27.11 2.54 -32.52
N ARG A 341 -27.88 3.61 -32.68
CA ARG A 341 -27.60 4.97 -32.18
C ARG A 341 -28.05 5.19 -30.73
N VAL A 342 -28.27 4.12 -29.96
CA VAL A 342 -28.81 4.13 -28.59
C VAL A 342 -27.68 4.11 -27.53
N GLY A 343 -26.58 4.81 -27.81
CA GLY A 343 -25.39 4.75 -26.95
C GLY A 343 -25.64 5.11 -25.48
N VAL A 344 -26.46 6.12 -25.22
CA VAL A 344 -26.75 6.58 -23.86
C VAL A 344 -27.78 5.69 -23.16
N SER A 345 -28.85 5.29 -23.85
CA SER A 345 -29.86 4.37 -23.28
C SER A 345 -29.23 3.00 -22.92
N LYS A 346 -28.36 2.46 -23.78
CA LYS A 346 -27.62 1.22 -23.47
C LYS A 346 -26.66 1.40 -22.30
N SER A 347 -26.04 2.57 -22.16
CA SER A 347 -25.15 2.87 -21.03
C SER A 347 -25.91 2.92 -19.70
N ILE A 348 -27.07 3.61 -19.65
CA ILE A 348 -27.92 3.68 -18.46
C ILE A 348 -28.49 2.30 -18.12
N GLN A 349 -29.10 1.62 -19.10
CA GLN A 349 -29.68 0.29 -18.91
C GLN A 349 -28.64 -0.75 -18.48
N GLY A 350 -27.45 -0.76 -19.11
CA GLY A 350 -26.37 -1.68 -18.75
C GLY A 350 -25.83 -1.46 -17.33
N ARG A 351 -25.74 -0.20 -16.91
CA ARG A 351 -25.31 0.19 -15.57
C ARG A 351 -26.29 -0.27 -14.52
N LEU A 352 -27.58 -0.03 -14.70
CA LEU A 352 -28.60 -0.43 -13.74
C LEU A 352 -28.81 -1.95 -13.71
N ALA A 353 -28.71 -2.62 -14.87
CA ALA A 353 -28.77 -4.08 -14.95
C ALA A 353 -27.62 -4.76 -14.19
N ALA A 354 -26.42 -4.16 -14.16
CA ALA A 354 -25.29 -4.64 -13.37
C ALA A 354 -25.56 -4.60 -11.84
N LEU A 355 -26.48 -3.72 -11.40
CA LEU A 355 -26.94 -3.63 -10.01
C LEU A 355 -28.16 -4.53 -9.71
N GLY A 356 -28.56 -5.37 -10.66
CA GLY A 356 -29.81 -6.15 -10.54
C GLY A 356 -31.09 -5.33 -10.73
N GLY A 357 -30.96 -4.05 -11.15
CA GLY A 357 -32.06 -3.14 -11.38
C GLY A 357 -32.49 -3.07 -12.85
N ARG A 358 -33.44 -2.17 -13.13
CA ARG A 358 -33.94 -1.88 -14.49
C ARG A 358 -34.02 -0.36 -14.73
N ALA A 359 -33.95 0.04 -15.99
CA ALA A 359 -34.17 1.41 -16.44
C ALA A 359 -35.13 1.40 -17.64
N GLU A 360 -36.20 2.15 -17.52
CA GLU A 360 -37.24 2.29 -18.52
C GLU A 360 -37.30 3.75 -19.02
N LEU A 361 -37.39 3.94 -20.34
CA LEU A 361 -37.56 5.24 -20.96
C LEU A 361 -38.94 5.30 -21.58
N THR A 362 -39.73 6.26 -21.18
CA THR A 362 -41.07 6.54 -21.73
C THR A 362 -41.13 7.94 -22.31
N ALA A 363 -41.96 8.11 -23.34
CA ALA A 363 -42.27 9.39 -23.95
C ALA A 363 -43.77 9.58 -23.90
N PRO A 364 -44.31 10.26 -22.86
CA PRO A 364 -45.75 10.47 -22.71
C PRO A 364 -46.33 11.29 -23.87
N ALA A 365 -47.58 11.03 -24.23
CA ALA A 365 -48.28 11.71 -25.32
C ALA A 365 -48.46 13.22 -25.13
N GLY A 366 -48.17 13.76 -23.95
CA GLY A 366 -48.25 15.20 -23.61
C GLY A 366 -46.92 15.94 -23.78
N GLY A 367 -45.87 15.33 -24.28
CA GLY A 367 -44.51 15.87 -24.39
C GLY A 367 -43.63 15.52 -23.20
N GLY A 368 -42.32 15.77 -23.32
CA GLY A 368 -41.30 15.38 -22.38
C GLY A 368 -40.83 13.95 -22.56
N THR A 369 -39.81 13.58 -21.79
CA THR A 369 -39.35 12.17 -21.64
C THR A 369 -39.29 11.85 -20.16
N GLU A 370 -39.39 10.57 -19.83
CA GLU A 370 -39.28 10.09 -18.46
C GLU A 370 -38.43 8.83 -18.39
N TRP A 371 -37.38 8.90 -17.60
CA TRP A 371 -36.60 7.73 -17.16
C TRP A 371 -37.09 7.26 -15.79
N GLU A 372 -37.31 5.98 -15.66
CA GLU A 372 -37.58 5.33 -14.38
C GLU A 372 -36.49 4.29 -14.11
N PHE A 373 -35.76 4.46 -13.02
CA PHE A 373 -34.73 3.55 -12.53
C PHE A 373 -35.26 2.81 -11.32
N THR A 374 -35.32 1.50 -11.35
CA THR A 374 -35.69 0.66 -10.22
C THR A 374 -34.50 -0.18 -9.83
N VAL A 375 -34.06 -0.11 -8.58
CA VAL A 375 -32.90 -0.86 -8.06
C VAL A 375 -33.31 -1.55 -6.77
N PRO A 376 -33.09 -2.88 -6.64
CA PRO A 376 -33.34 -3.60 -5.39
C PRO A 376 -32.38 -3.09 -4.30
N ARG A 377 -32.82 -3.16 -3.06
CA ARG A 377 -32.06 -2.67 -1.90
C ARG A 377 -31.14 -3.72 -1.30
#